data_ba151723814384229834bfe39aa9d852
#
_entry.id   ba151723814384229834bfe39aa9d852
#
_cell.length_a   1.000
_cell.length_b   1.000
_cell.length_c   1.000
_cell.angle_alpha   90.00
_cell.angle_beta   90.00
_cell.angle_gamma   90.00
#
_symmetry.space_group_name_H-M   'P 1'
#
loop_
_entity.id
_entity.type
_entity.pdbx_description
1 polymer ?
#
loop_
_entity_poly.entity_id
_entity_poly.type
_entity_poly.pdbx_seq_one_letter_code
_entity_poly.pdbx_strand_id
1 'polypeptide(L)'
;MNETATKNKIVTNIKTVSDTKRAFYTYHLKPINSVYRRVVEELMVEMHLLSVNTDFKKDPIYYLGVVSSFERLMQGYQPEADKSSIFNALCRSVDEDPDYCRSQAEKLLSVAESKSTDELISWLSNPQGDEDFVAPIAAISHNDKFKYSRLFGVGLYTLLEKADPELLKDQEKSQKIYETLADNLNLPKEKMKKDLELYRSNLDKMDQLLKVMEDMLEASRKQREKRAQEKKERDEAQEATKKETTES
;
A
#
# COMPACT_ATOMS: atom_id res chain seq x y z
N MET A 1 -27.99 -19.27 -53.28
CA MET A 1 -28.24 -19.36 -51.86
C MET A 1 -27.00 -18.84 -51.15
N ASN A 2 -26.99 -17.59 -50.75
CA ASN A 2 -25.86 -17.00 -50.05
C ASN A 2 -26.18 -17.02 -48.55
N GLU A 3 -25.47 -17.90 -47.81
CA GLU A 3 -25.44 -17.86 -46.37
C GLU A 3 -24.42 -16.81 -45.92
N THR A 4 -24.89 -15.68 -45.54
CA THR A 4 -24.15 -14.65 -44.83
C THR A 4 -23.98 -15.08 -43.35
N ALA A 5 -22.85 -15.72 -43.04
CA ALA A 5 -22.48 -16.02 -41.69
C ALA A 5 -22.23 -14.68 -40.92
N THR A 6 -23.18 -14.28 -40.11
CA THR A 6 -23.07 -13.16 -39.18
C THR A 6 -22.02 -13.56 -38.12
N LYS A 7 -20.79 -13.04 -38.21
CA LYS A 7 -19.80 -13.11 -37.16
C LYS A 7 -20.29 -12.31 -35.98
N ASN A 8 -20.86 -12.99 -34.99
CA ASN A 8 -21.11 -12.42 -33.67
C ASN A 8 -19.77 -11.99 -33.08
N LYS A 9 -19.47 -10.70 -33.18
CA LYS A 9 -18.37 -10.07 -32.48
C LYS A 9 -18.76 -10.05 -31.01
N ILE A 10 -18.23 -10.98 -30.23
CA ILE A 10 -18.33 -10.92 -28.76
C ILE A 10 -17.60 -9.65 -28.36
N VAL A 11 -18.35 -8.59 -28.10
CA VAL A 11 -17.83 -7.39 -27.47
C VAL A 11 -17.57 -7.78 -26.00
N THR A 12 -16.35 -8.23 -25.71
CA THR A 12 -15.90 -8.34 -24.34
C THR A 12 -15.89 -6.95 -23.75
N ASN A 13 -16.85 -6.67 -22.90
CA ASN A 13 -16.97 -5.39 -22.23
C ASN A 13 -15.81 -5.29 -21.22
N ILE A 14 -14.70 -4.71 -21.67
CA ILE A 14 -13.52 -4.52 -20.80
C ILE A 14 -13.90 -3.53 -19.71
N LYS A 15 -13.73 -3.93 -18.45
CA LYS A 15 -13.99 -3.10 -17.27
C LYS A 15 -13.19 -1.81 -17.36
N THR A 16 -13.84 -0.68 -17.17
CA THR A 16 -13.19 0.64 -17.17
C THR A 16 -12.77 1.06 -15.77
N VAL A 17 -11.89 2.05 -15.66
CA VAL A 17 -11.53 2.69 -14.37
C VAL A 17 -12.79 3.18 -13.64
N SER A 18 -13.76 3.73 -14.38
CA SER A 18 -15.03 4.20 -13.81
C SER A 18 -15.86 3.06 -13.21
N ASP A 19 -15.83 1.89 -13.84
CA ASP A 19 -16.54 0.70 -13.34
C ASP A 19 -15.86 0.18 -12.07
N THR A 20 -14.53 0.15 -12.04
CA THR A 20 -13.76 -0.21 -10.85
C THR A 20 -14.01 0.76 -9.69
N LYS A 21 -14.01 2.07 -9.97
CA LYS A 21 -14.33 3.09 -8.97
C LYS A 21 -15.76 2.93 -8.43
N ARG A 22 -16.73 2.64 -9.30
CA ARG A 22 -18.12 2.36 -8.88
C ARG A 22 -18.18 1.11 -8.00
N ALA A 23 -17.51 0.03 -8.39
CA ALA A 23 -17.44 -1.20 -7.61
C ALA A 23 -16.82 -0.95 -6.23
N PHE A 24 -15.71 -0.22 -6.15
CA PHE A 24 -15.08 0.16 -4.88
C PHE A 24 -16.08 0.83 -3.94
N TYR A 25 -16.80 1.88 -4.40
CA TYR A 25 -17.77 2.58 -3.56
C TYR A 25 -19.06 1.80 -3.30
N THR A 26 -19.27 0.66 -3.96
CA THR A 26 -20.32 -0.30 -3.58
C THR A 26 -19.90 -1.13 -2.35
N TYR A 27 -18.61 -1.44 -2.24
CA TYR A 27 -18.05 -2.20 -1.10
C TYR A 27 -17.69 -1.32 0.10
N HIS A 28 -17.29 -0.07 -0.14
CA HIS A 28 -16.94 0.89 0.91
C HIS A 28 -17.76 2.18 0.76
N LEU A 29 -18.82 2.31 1.60
CA LEU A 29 -19.78 3.40 1.53
C LEU A 29 -19.39 4.66 2.32
N LYS A 30 -18.39 4.54 3.20
CA LYS A 30 -17.98 5.63 4.08
C LYS A 30 -17.05 6.62 3.34
N PRO A 31 -17.11 7.92 3.72
CA PRO A 31 -16.18 8.89 3.16
C PRO A 31 -14.75 8.62 3.62
N ILE A 32 -13.80 8.71 2.72
CA ILE A 32 -12.37 8.60 3.02
C ILE A 32 -11.79 10.01 3.15
N ASN A 33 -10.97 10.25 4.18
CA ASN A 33 -10.25 11.51 4.37
C ASN A 33 -9.49 11.90 3.08
N SER A 34 -9.52 13.18 2.71
CA SER A 34 -9.04 13.68 1.42
C SER A 34 -7.58 13.31 1.11
N VAL A 35 -6.70 13.32 2.11
CA VAL A 35 -5.29 12.94 1.96
C VAL A 35 -5.17 11.48 1.56
N TYR A 36 -5.81 10.59 2.31
CA TYR A 36 -5.76 9.14 2.08
C TYR A 36 -6.59 8.69 0.87
N ARG A 37 -7.65 9.44 0.53
CA ARG A 37 -8.45 9.16 -0.66
C ARG A 37 -7.62 9.18 -1.94
N ARG A 38 -6.65 10.10 -2.04
CA ARG A 38 -5.73 10.15 -3.17
C ARG A 38 -4.89 8.88 -3.27
N VAL A 39 -4.35 8.41 -2.14
CA VAL A 39 -3.60 7.14 -2.08
C VAL A 39 -4.45 5.97 -2.55
N VAL A 40 -5.68 5.86 -2.04
CA VAL A 40 -6.62 4.79 -2.42
C VAL A 40 -6.97 4.85 -3.90
N GLU A 41 -7.24 6.03 -4.44
CA GLU A 41 -7.57 6.21 -5.86
C GLU A 41 -6.38 5.89 -6.78
N GLU A 42 -5.16 6.28 -6.41
CA GLU A 42 -3.94 5.96 -7.18
C GLU A 42 -3.68 4.44 -7.18
N LEU A 43 -3.79 3.79 -6.03
CA LEU A 43 -3.62 2.34 -5.91
C LEU A 43 -4.71 1.59 -6.70
N MET A 44 -5.96 2.04 -6.62
CA MET A 44 -7.08 1.48 -7.37
C MET A 44 -6.86 1.55 -8.89
N VAL A 45 -6.40 2.70 -9.39
CA VAL A 45 -6.12 2.88 -10.83
C VAL A 45 -4.99 1.96 -11.27
N GLU A 46 -3.92 1.85 -10.49
CA GLU A 46 -2.79 0.96 -10.81
C GLU A 46 -3.22 -0.50 -10.85
N MET A 47 -3.92 -0.98 -9.82
CA MET A 47 -4.45 -2.34 -9.77
C MET A 47 -5.42 -2.61 -10.94
N HIS A 48 -6.27 -1.64 -11.28
CA HIS A 48 -7.18 -1.75 -12.42
C HIS A 48 -6.43 -1.91 -13.73
N LEU A 49 -5.45 -1.04 -14.02
CA LEU A 49 -4.67 -1.10 -15.26
C LEU A 49 -3.92 -2.42 -15.41
N LEU A 50 -3.45 -2.99 -14.31
CA LEU A 50 -2.83 -4.31 -14.30
C LEU A 50 -3.86 -5.42 -14.52
N SER A 51 -5.04 -5.33 -13.89
CA SER A 51 -6.08 -6.37 -13.99
C SER A 51 -6.67 -6.51 -15.41
N VAL A 52 -6.72 -5.41 -16.18
CA VAL A 52 -7.21 -5.45 -17.59
C VAL A 52 -6.11 -5.74 -18.62
N ASN A 53 -4.85 -5.79 -18.20
CA ASN A 53 -3.74 -6.14 -19.07
C ASN A 53 -3.64 -7.66 -19.23
N THR A 54 -3.91 -8.16 -20.42
CA THR A 54 -3.94 -9.60 -20.72
C THR A 54 -2.57 -10.29 -20.56
N ASP A 55 -1.48 -9.53 -20.68
CA ASP A 55 -0.12 -10.05 -20.52
C ASP A 55 0.36 -10.04 -19.06
N PHE A 56 -0.33 -9.30 -18.18
CA PHE A 56 0.03 -9.24 -16.77
C PHE A 56 -0.39 -10.52 -16.05
N LYS A 57 0.54 -11.09 -15.32
CA LYS A 57 0.31 -12.23 -14.43
C LYS A 57 0.59 -11.80 -13.00
N LYS A 58 -0.39 -12.03 -12.14
CA LYS A 58 -0.28 -11.77 -10.72
C LYS A 58 0.65 -12.80 -10.09
N ASP A 59 1.55 -12.35 -9.26
CA ASP A 59 2.52 -13.16 -8.55
C ASP A 59 2.60 -12.74 -7.07
N PRO A 60 3.20 -13.55 -6.19
CA PRO A 60 3.27 -13.26 -4.76
C PRO A 60 4.01 -11.95 -4.42
N ILE A 61 5.00 -11.55 -5.24
CA ILE A 61 5.74 -10.28 -5.04
C ILE A 61 4.83 -9.10 -5.35
N TYR A 62 3.99 -9.20 -6.39
CA TYR A 62 2.95 -8.21 -6.67
C TYR A 62 1.96 -8.09 -5.51
N TYR A 63 1.46 -9.19 -4.97
CA TYR A 63 0.53 -9.15 -3.83
C TYR A 63 1.16 -8.53 -2.60
N LEU A 64 2.42 -8.85 -2.31
CA LEU A 64 3.17 -8.19 -1.25
C LEU A 64 3.27 -6.67 -1.49
N GLY A 65 3.52 -6.26 -2.72
CA GLY A 65 3.57 -4.85 -3.08
C GLY A 65 2.24 -4.13 -2.90
N VAL A 66 1.10 -4.78 -3.23
CA VAL A 66 -0.25 -4.23 -2.98
C VAL A 66 -0.48 -4.03 -1.49
N VAL A 67 -0.25 -5.07 -0.67
CA VAL A 67 -0.45 -5.04 0.77
C VAL A 67 0.45 -3.99 1.42
N SER A 68 1.76 -4.01 1.10
CA SER A 68 2.74 -3.08 1.68
C SER A 68 2.48 -1.63 1.29
N SER A 69 2.11 -1.37 0.04
CA SER A 69 1.76 -0.02 -0.40
C SER A 69 0.55 0.50 0.38
N PHE A 70 -0.49 -0.32 0.53
CA PHE A 70 -1.67 0.06 1.30
C PHE A 70 -1.35 0.30 2.76
N GLU A 71 -0.71 -0.66 3.44
CA GLU A 71 -0.42 -0.59 4.88
C GLU A 71 0.42 0.65 5.23
N ARG A 72 1.46 0.93 4.44
CA ARG A 72 2.38 2.04 4.71
C ARG A 72 1.79 3.40 4.36
N LEU A 73 1.14 3.51 3.21
CA LEU A 73 0.56 4.78 2.78
C LEU A 73 -0.77 5.11 3.48
N MET A 74 -1.35 4.15 4.20
CA MET A 74 -2.53 4.34 5.06
C MET A 74 -2.17 4.42 6.55
N GLN A 75 -0.90 4.59 6.92
CA GLN A 75 -0.52 4.82 8.32
C GLN A 75 -1.19 6.09 8.85
N GLY A 76 -1.64 6.03 10.11
CA GLY A 76 -2.32 7.14 10.76
C GLY A 76 -3.75 7.42 10.28
N TYR A 77 -4.29 6.65 9.32
CA TYR A 77 -5.69 6.79 8.92
C TYR A 77 -6.64 6.53 10.08
N GLN A 78 -7.61 7.44 10.24
CA GLN A 78 -8.65 7.30 11.26
C GLN A 78 -10.04 7.37 10.63
N PRO A 79 -11.00 6.53 11.05
CA PRO A 79 -10.87 5.51 12.10
C PRO A 79 -10.12 4.26 11.60
N GLU A 80 -9.24 3.72 12.43
CA GLU A 80 -8.41 2.53 12.12
C GLU A 80 -9.25 1.33 11.63
N ALA A 81 -10.40 1.13 12.25
CA ALA A 81 -11.33 0.03 11.90
C ALA A 81 -11.79 0.07 10.41
N ASP A 82 -11.74 1.21 9.75
CA ASP A 82 -12.17 1.33 8.35
C ASP A 82 -11.09 0.90 7.37
N LYS A 83 -9.81 0.83 7.76
CA LYS A 83 -8.70 0.41 6.89
C LYS A 83 -8.95 -0.96 6.28
N SER A 84 -9.39 -1.93 7.07
CA SER A 84 -9.70 -3.27 6.56
C SER A 84 -10.81 -3.25 5.51
N SER A 85 -11.86 -2.45 5.74
CA SER A 85 -12.96 -2.28 4.78
C SER A 85 -12.49 -1.62 3.47
N ILE A 86 -11.61 -0.62 3.55
CA ILE A 86 -11.02 0.06 2.38
C ILE A 86 -10.17 -0.92 1.58
N PHE A 87 -9.28 -1.68 2.23
CA PHE A 87 -8.46 -2.69 1.56
C PHE A 87 -9.30 -3.76 0.87
N ASN A 88 -10.33 -4.27 1.56
CA ASN A 88 -11.23 -5.27 1.01
C ASN A 88 -11.99 -4.73 -0.22
N ALA A 89 -12.40 -3.46 -0.17
CA ALA A 89 -13.06 -2.80 -1.30
C ALA A 89 -12.09 -2.60 -2.49
N LEU A 90 -10.83 -2.25 -2.24
CA LEU A 90 -9.79 -2.16 -3.27
C LEU A 90 -9.62 -3.49 -4.00
N CYS A 91 -9.36 -4.58 -3.28
CA CYS A 91 -9.16 -5.90 -3.87
C CYS A 91 -10.39 -6.34 -4.66
N ARG A 92 -11.58 -6.31 -4.06
CA ARG A 92 -12.82 -6.72 -4.72
C ARG A 92 -13.19 -5.87 -5.93
N SER A 93 -12.79 -4.60 -5.95
CA SER A 93 -13.07 -3.72 -7.08
C SER A 93 -12.33 -4.13 -8.37
N VAL A 94 -11.26 -4.90 -8.25
CA VAL A 94 -10.48 -5.47 -9.35
C VAL A 94 -10.57 -7.01 -9.42
N ASP A 95 -11.63 -7.56 -8.81
CA ASP A 95 -11.94 -8.98 -8.81
C ASP A 95 -10.85 -9.84 -8.12
N GLU A 96 -10.24 -9.29 -7.05
CA GLU A 96 -9.27 -9.96 -6.18
C GLU A 96 -9.89 -10.34 -4.85
N ASP A 97 -9.40 -11.45 -4.27
CA ASP A 97 -9.72 -11.83 -2.89
C ASP A 97 -8.75 -11.15 -1.92
N PRO A 98 -9.23 -10.29 -0.99
CA PRO A 98 -8.37 -9.58 -0.06
C PRO A 98 -7.64 -10.51 0.92
N ASP A 99 -8.23 -11.63 1.32
CA ASP A 99 -7.62 -12.57 2.25
C ASP A 99 -6.52 -13.39 1.54
N TYR A 100 -6.75 -13.73 0.27
CA TYR A 100 -5.71 -14.32 -0.56
C TYR A 100 -4.52 -13.38 -0.74
N CYS A 101 -4.76 -12.10 -1.04
CA CYS A 101 -3.69 -11.09 -1.18
C CYS A 101 -2.84 -11.00 0.09
N ARG A 102 -3.47 -10.92 1.27
CA ARG A 102 -2.77 -10.88 2.56
C ARG A 102 -2.00 -12.17 2.83
N SER A 103 -2.62 -13.32 2.60
CA SER A 103 -1.97 -14.62 2.81
C SER A 103 -0.73 -14.80 1.94
N GLN A 104 -0.76 -14.38 0.68
CA GLN A 104 0.43 -14.45 -0.20
C GLN A 104 1.54 -13.50 0.28
N ALA A 105 1.18 -12.30 0.73
CA ALA A 105 2.13 -11.34 1.29
C ALA A 105 2.79 -11.88 2.59
N GLU A 106 2.02 -12.42 3.51
CA GLU A 106 2.51 -12.99 4.78
C GLU A 106 3.45 -14.17 4.56
N LYS A 107 3.08 -15.12 3.68
CA LYS A 107 3.93 -16.26 3.33
C LYS A 107 5.27 -15.80 2.80
N LEU A 108 5.27 -14.83 1.89
CA LEU A 108 6.49 -14.33 1.28
C LEU A 108 7.37 -13.55 2.26
N LEU A 109 6.77 -12.77 3.17
CA LEU A 109 7.49 -12.10 4.25
C LEU A 109 8.16 -13.10 5.20
N SER A 110 7.50 -14.21 5.53
CA SER A 110 8.09 -15.27 6.36
C SER A 110 9.34 -15.88 5.73
N VAL A 111 9.38 -15.99 4.39
CA VAL A 111 10.60 -16.42 3.69
C VAL A 111 11.74 -15.40 3.86
N ALA A 112 11.42 -14.10 3.73
CA ALA A 112 12.42 -13.05 3.90
C ALA A 112 12.97 -12.98 5.34
N GLU A 113 12.11 -13.18 6.36
CA GLU A 113 12.50 -13.22 7.76
C GLU A 113 13.50 -14.34 8.10
N SER A 114 13.45 -15.45 7.37
CA SER A 114 14.28 -16.62 7.59
C SER A 114 15.63 -16.57 6.86
N LYS A 115 15.89 -15.52 6.06
CA LYS A 115 17.05 -15.44 5.17
C LYS A 115 17.84 -14.15 5.38
N SER A 116 19.15 -14.24 5.26
CA SER A 116 19.99 -13.05 5.04
C SER A 116 19.71 -12.44 3.68
N THR A 117 20.15 -11.19 3.46
CA THR A 117 19.99 -10.50 2.17
C THR A 117 20.57 -11.30 1.01
N ASP A 118 21.75 -11.85 1.13
CA ASP A 118 22.41 -12.63 0.07
C ASP A 118 21.68 -13.94 -0.21
N GLU A 119 21.21 -14.63 0.83
CA GLU A 119 20.37 -15.82 0.68
C GLU A 119 19.04 -15.51 0.04
N LEU A 120 18.42 -14.37 0.39
CA LEU A 120 17.15 -13.93 -0.23
C LEU A 120 17.33 -13.60 -1.72
N ILE A 121 18.40 -12.89 -2.09
CA ILE A 121 18.72 -12.56 -3.49
C ILE A 121 18.96 -13.85 -4.29
N SER A 122 19.74 -14.78 -3.72
CA SER A 122 20.00 -16.07 -4.33
C SER A 122 18.71 -16.87 -4.51
N TRP A 123 17.85 -16.90 -3.49
CA TRP A 123 16.57 -17.59 -3.55
C TRP A 123 15.62 -16.96 -4.57
N LEU A 124 15.50 -15.63 -4.64
CA LEU A 124 14.68 -14.94 -5.64
C LEU A 124 15.13 -15.26 -7.07
N SER A 125 16.42 -15.46 -7.27
CA SER A 125 16.99 -15.82 -8.59
C SER A 125 16.72 -17.27 -8.99
N ASN A 126 16.61 -18.16 -8.02
CA ASN A 126 16.33 -19.60 -8.21
C ASN A 126 15.52 -20.14 -7.01
N PRO A 127 14.22 -19.82 -6.95
CA PRO A 127 13.39 -20.23 -5.82
C PRO A 127 13.31 -21.74 -5.67
N GLN A 128 13.48 -22.22 -4.44
CA GLN A 128 13.37 -23.63 -4.07
C GLN A 128 12.35 -23.77 -2.94
N GLY A 129 11.59 -24.84 -2.99
CA GLY A 129 10.54 -25.19 -2.01
C GLY A 129 9.35 -25.83 -2.70
N ASP A 130 8.43 -26.32 -1.90
CA ASP A 130 7.20 -26.99 -2.37
C ASP A 130 5.95 -26.09 -2.24
N GLU A 131 6.14 -24.84 -1.81
CA GLU A 131 5.04 -23.91 -1.58
C GLU A 131 4.44 -23.40 -2.91
N ASP A 132 3.14 -23.17 -2.91
CA ASP A 132 2.37 -22.73 -4.09
C ASP A 132 2.90 -21.46 -4.75
N PHE A 133 3.61 -20.63 -3.98
CA PHE A 133 4.16 -19.35 -4.46
C PHE A 133 5.55 -19.45 -5.10
N VAL A 134 6.24 -20.60 -4.97
CA VAL A 134 7.60 -20.78 -5.51
C VAL A 134 7.59 -20.83 -7.04
N ALA A 135 6.69 -21.61 -7.61
CA ALA A 135 6.60 -21.76 -9.07
C ALA A 135 6.28 -20.43 -9.80
N PRO A 136 5.34 -19.58 -9.34
CA PRO A 136 5.13 -18.25 -9.94
C PRO A 136 6.37 -17.34 -9.90
N ILE A 137 7.16 -17.37 -8.82
CA ILE A 137 8.40 -16.57 -8.71
C ILE A 137 9.48 -17.12 -9.63
N ALA A 138 9.66 -18.43 -9.69
CA ALA A 138 10.62 -19.08 -10.59
C ALA A 138 10.32 -18.76 -12.07
N ALA A 139 9.05 -18.61 -12.41
CA ALA A 139 8.63 -18.30 -13.78
C ALA A 139 8.99 -16.87 -14.23
N ILE A 140 9.32 -15.93 -13.31
CA ILE A 140 9.55 -14.53 -13.65
C ILE A 140 10.77 -14.37 -14.55
N SER A 141 11.92 -14.90 -14.15
CA SER A 141 13.18 -14.78 -14.89
C SER A 141 13.18 -15.48 -16.26
N HIS A 142 12.29 -16.47 -16.45
CA HIS A 142 12.16 -17.24 -17.70
C HIS A 142 11.02 -16.74 -18.59
N ASN A 143 10.36 -15.64 -18.22
CA ASN A 143 9.22 -15.11 -18.98
C ASN A 143 9.59 -13.83 -19.73
N ASP A 144 9.96 -13.94 -21.00
CA ASP A 144 10.27 -12.80 -21.87
C ASP A 144 9.11 -11.78 -21.99
N LYS A 145 7.89 -12.19 -21.63
CA LYS A 145 6.69 -11.35 -21.61
C LYS A 145 6.32 -10.86 -20.22
N PHE A 146 7.22 -11.03 -19.23
CA PHE A 146 6.95 -10.56 -17.89
C PHE A 146 6.66 -9.05 -17.87
N LYS A 147 5.53 -8.68 -17.31
CA LYS A 147 5.11 -7.28 -17.18
C LYS A 147 5.44 -6.76 -15.78
N TYR A 148 6.61 -6.16 -15.67
CA TYR A 148 7.00 -5.45 -14.47
C TYR A 148 5.97 -4.36 -14.12
N SER A 149 5.58 -4.26 -12.86
CA SER A 149 4.75 -3.20 -12.29
C SER A 149 5.47 -2.50 -11.14
N ARG A 150 5.05 -1.26 -10.82
CA ARG A 150 5.56 -0.56 -9.64
C ARG A 150 5.25 -1.33 -8.36
N LEU A 151 4.06 -1.94 -8.27
CA LEU A 151 3.68 -2.76 -7.13
C LEU A 151 4.59 -3.98 -6.96
N PHE A 152 5.02 -4.62 -8.04
CA PHE A 152 6.05 -5.65 -7.98
C PHE A 152 7.37 -5.10 -7.42
N GLY A 153 7.81 -3.92 -7.87
CA GLY A 153 8.99 -3.24 -7.32
C GLY A 153 8.88 -2.97 -5.83
N VAL A 154 7.72 -2.48 -5.37
CA VAL A 154 7.44 -2.27 -3.93
C VAL A 154 7.49 -3.59 -3.15
N GLY A 155 7.00 -4.69 -3.72
CA GLY A 155 7.12 -6.03 -3.13
C GLY A 155 8.58 -6.44 -2.93
N LEU A 156 9.43 -6.26 -3.94
CA LEU A 156 10.88 -6.51 -3.83
C LEU A 156 11.53 -5.62 -2.76
N TYR A 157 11.20 -4.33 -2.74
CA TYR A 157 11.67 -3.40 -1.73
C TYR A 157 11.33 -3.90 -0.32
N THR A 158 10.08 -4.30 -0.11
CA THR A 158 9.59 -4.77 1.19
C THR A 158 10.29 -6.06 1.63
N LEU A 159 10.58 -6.98 0.71
CA LEU A 159 11.33 -8.20 1.01
C LEU A 159 12.75 -7.89 1.49
N LEU A 160 13.46 -7.00 0.78
CA LEU A 160 14.81 -6.61 1.15
C LEU A 160 14.86 -5.88 2.49
N GLU A 161 13.92 -4.98 2.72
CA GLU A 161 13.79 -4.27 4.00
C GLU A 161 13.50 -5.23 5.16
N LYS A 162 12.72 -6.28 4.91
CA LYS A 162 12.41 -7.28 5.93
C LYS A 162 13.62 -8.14 6.27
N ALA A 163 14.43 -8.49 5.28
CA ALA A 163 15.66 -9.25 5.48
C ALA A 163 16.76 -8.41 6.15
N ASP A 164 16.90 -7.14 5.79
CA ASP A 164 17.87 -6.21 6.37
C ASP A 164 17.35 -4.75 6.31
N PRO A 165 16.77 -4.25 7.40
CA PRO A 165 16.27 -2.86 7.48
C PRO A 165 17.36 -1.79 7.30
N GLU A 166 18.62 -2.09 7.67
CA GLU A 166 19.73 -1.14 7.56
C GLU A 166 20.24 -1.00 6.12
N LEU A 167 20.06 -2.04 5.32
CA LEU A 167 20.48 -2.05 3.92
C LEU A 167 19.89 -0.90 3.11
N LEU A 168 18.61 -0.62 3.32
CA LEU A 168 17.89 0.40 2.55
C LEU A 168 18.21 1.84 2.98
N LYS A 169 18.90 2.02 4.11
CA LYS A 169 19.43 3.31 4.56
C LYS A 169 20.68 3.71 3.78
N ASP A 170 21.44 2.73 3.29
CA ASP A 170 22.61 2.94 2.44
C ASP A 170 22.19 2.94 0.97
N GLN A 171 22.14 4.12 0.36
CA GLN A 171 21.66 4.31 -1.00
C GLN A 171 22.54 3.58 -2.03
N GLU A 172 23.87 3.56 -1.85
CA GLU A 172 24.78 2.90 -2.79
C GLU A 172 24.65 1.38 -2.73
N LYS A 173 24.57 0.82 -1.53
CA LYS A 173 24.38 -0.63 -1.34
C LYS A 173 23.03 -1.08 -1.88
N SER A 174 21.97 -0.38 -1.52
CA SER A 174 20.62 -0.72 -1.99
C SER A 174 20.52 -0.66 -3.52
N GLN A 175 21.15 0.33 -4.17
CA GLN A 175 21.16 0.43 -5.63
C GLN A 175 21.86 -0.77 -6.27
N LYS A 176 23.03 -1.18 -5.77
CA LYS A 176 23.76 -2.37 -6.29
C LYS A 176 22.92 -3.64 -6.21
N ILE A 177 22.18 -3.80 -5.10
CA ILE A 177 21.31 -4.96 -4.91
C ILE A 177 20.13 -4.91 -5.88
N TYR A 178 19.50 -3.76 -6.09
CA TYR A 178 18.43 -3.62 -7.08
C TYR A 178 18.93 -3.93 -8.50
N GLU A 179 20.13 -3.49 -8.85
CA GLU A 179 20.77 -3.79 -10.14
C GLU A 179 20.99 -5.32 -10.29
N THR A 180 21.53 -5.96 -9.25
CA THR A 180 21.72 -7.41 -9.23
C THR A 180 20.41 -8.17 -9.37
N LEU A 181 19.37 -7.78 -8.64
CA LEU A 181 18.04 -8.40 -8.77
C LEU A 181 17.41 -8.16 -10.14
N ALA A 182 17.59 -6.95 -10.69
CA ALA A 182 17.07 -6.63 -12.02
C ALA A 182 17.75 -7.48 -13.09
N ASP A 183 19.07 -7.72 -12.97
CA ASP A 183 19.78 -8.63 -13.88
C ASP A 183 19.31 -10.08 -13.74
N ASN A 184 19.24 -10.58 -12.51
CA ASN A 184 18.88 -11.96 -12.22
C ASN A 184 17.44 -12.29 -12.65
N LEU A 185 16.52 -11.33 -12.51
CA LEU A 185 15.10 -11.50 -12.82
C LEU A 185 14.71 -10.91 -14.18
N ASN A 186 15.66 -10.44 -14.98
CA ASN A 186 15.42 -9.81 -16.29
C ASN A 186 14.42 -8.64 -16.22
N LEU A 187 14.58 -7.75 -15.22
CA LEU A 187 13.69 -6.62 -14.98
C LEU A 187 14.20 -5.32 -15.62
N PRO A 188 13.32 -4.36 -15.93
CA PRO A 188 13.70 -3.07 -16.51
C PRO A 188 14.35 -2.15 -15.44
N LYS A 189 15.69 -2.19 -15.31
CA LYS A 189 16.49 -1.52 -14.29
C LYS A 189 16.12 -0.05 -14.07
N GLU A 190 16.13 0.75 -15.15
CA GLU A 190 15.86 2.18 -15.06
C GLU A 190 14.44 2.50 -14.58
N LYS A 191 13.47 1.67 -14.98
CA LYS A 191 12.10 1.82 -14.54
C LYS A 191 11.98 1.45 -13.06
N MET A 192 12.54 0.30 -12.67
CA MET A 192 12.54 -0.16 -11.28
C MET A 192 13.19 0.87 -10.35
N LYS A 193 14.35 1.42 -10.72
CA LYS A 193 15.02 2.46 -9.96
C LYS A 193 14.12 3.68 -9.72
N LYS A 194 13.51 4.23 -10.78
CA LYS A 194 12.61 5.39 -10.68
C LYS A 194 11.37 5.10 -9.82
N ASP A 195 10.78 3.91 -9.97
CA ASP A 195 9.61 3.51 -9.21
C ASP A 195 9.93 3.39 -7.70
N LEU A 196 11.10 2.85 -7.35
CA LEU A 196 11.55 2.71 -5.97
C LEU A 196 11.97 4.06 -5.34
N GLU A 197 12.62 4.94 -6.10
CA GLU A 197 12.90 6.32 -5.67
C GLU A 197 11.61 7.08 -5.36
N LEU A 198 10.61 6.97 -6.24
CA LEU A 198 9.29 7.57 -6.03
C LEU A 198 8.60 6.98 -4.79
N TYR A 199 8.66 5.68 -4.61
CA TYR A 199 8.06 5.01 -3.45
C TYR A 199 8.69 5.49 -2.14
N ARG A 200 10.02 5.53 -2.04
CA ARG A 200 10.75 6.07 -0.87
C ARG A 200 10.36 7.52 -0.59
N SER A 201 10.34 8.38 -1.63
CA SER A 201 9.89 9.77 -1.48
C SER A 201 8.45 9.89 -0.96
N ASN A 202 7.57 8.97 -1.33
CA ASN A 202 6.20 8.97 -0.82
C ASN A 202 6.14 8.50 0.64
N LEU A 203 6.97 7.54 1.06
CA LEU A 203 7.10 7.13 2.45
C LEU A 203 7.61 8.29 3.32
N ASP A 204 8.67 8.99 2.90
CA ASP A 204 9.21 10.15 3.60
C ASP A 204 8.15 11.25 3.80
N LYS A 205 7.32 11.49 2.78
CA LYS A 205 6.20 12.47 2.87
C LYS A 205 5.12 12.00 3.85
N MET A 206 4.84 10.70 3.89
CA MET A 206 3.89 10.15 4.86
C MET A 206 4.40 10.30 6.29
N ASP A 207 5.68 10.01 6.54
CA ASP A 207 6.29 10.18 7.85
C ASP A 207 6.25 11.65 8.31
N GLN A 208 6.53 12.59 7.40
CA GLN A 208 6.41 14.03 7.66
C GLN A 208 4.96 14.43 7.98
N LEU A 209 3.99 13.90 7.23
CA LEU A 209 2.57 14.15 7.47
C LEU A 209 2.14 13.63 8.84
N LEU A 210 2.52 12.41 9.20
CA LEU A 210 2.19 11.81 10.49
C LEU A 210 2.74 12.63 11.65
N LYS A 211 3.98 13.09 11.53
CA LYS A 211 4.60 13.98 12.54
C LYS A 211 3.85 15.30 12.71
N VAL A 212 3.48 15.93 11.59
CA VAL A 212 2.67 17.17 11.65
C VAL A 212 1.30 16.92 12.29
N MET A 213 0.66 15.79 11.97
CA MET A 213 -0.63 15.43 12.57
C MET A 213 -0.50 15.21 14.09
N GLU A 214 0.57 14.56 14.54
CA GLU A 214 0.86 14.35 15.97
C GLU A 214 1.07 15.68 16.70
N ASP A 215 1.90 16.56 16.14
CA ASP A 215 2.15 17.91 16.69
C ASP A 215 0.84 18.73 16.81
N MET A 216 -0.03 18.65 15.80
CA MET A 216 -1.33 19.34 15.82
C MET A 216 -2.28 18.77 16.87
N LEU A 217 -2.29 17.45 17.07
CA LEU A 217 -3.09 16.81 18.12
C LEU A 217 -2.60 17.20 19.51
N GLU A 218 -1.29 17.21 19.73
CA GLU A 218 -0.69 17.63 20.98
C GLU A 218 -1.00 19.11 21.29
N ALA A 219 -0.83 20.01 20.32
CA ALA A 219 -1.19 21.42 20.46
C ALA A 219 -2.67 21.61 20.77
N SER A 220 -3.56 20.89 20.11
CA SER A 220 -5.00 20.93 20.36
C SER A 220 -5.36 20.44 21.76
N ARG A 221 -4.69 19.37 22.24
CA ARG A 221 -4.87 18.87 23.62
C ARG A 221 -4.44 19.91 24.65
N LYS A 222 -3.24 20.47 24.50
CA LYS A 222 -2.74 21.55 25.40
C LYS A 222 -3.68 22.75 25.43
N GLN A 223 -4.23 23.15 24.29
CA GLN A 223 -5.18 24.25 24.23
C GLN A 223 -6.51 23.94 24.94
N ARG A 224 -7.01 22.71 24.83
CA ARG A 224 -8.22 22.27 25.54
C ARG A 224 -8.00 22.24 27.05
N GLU A 225 -6.87 21.71 27.49
CA GLU A 225 -6.49 21.68 28.90
C GLU A 225 -6.40 23.11 29.51
N LYS A 226 -5.73 24.02 28.78
CA LYS A 226 -5.64 25.43 29.19
C LYS A 226 -7.02 26.10 29.29
N ARG A 227 -7.89 25.93 28.32
CA ARG A 227 -9.26 26.46 28.34
C ARG A 227 -10.10 25.87 29.50
N ALA A 228 -9.91 24.59 29.80
CA ALA A 228 -10.60 23.96 30.92
C ALA A 228 -10.13 24.50 32.26
N GLN A 229 -8.84 24.80 32.40
CA GLN A 229 -8.26 25.39 33.59
C GLN A 229 -8.71 26.84 33.76
N GLU A 230 -8.63 27.68 32.75
CA GLU A 230 -9.13 29.05 32.74
C GLU A 230 -10.63 29.14 33.09
N LYS A 231 -11.42 28.17 32.62
CA LYS A 231 -12.85 28.09 32.97
C LYS A 231 -13.05 27.77 34.44
N LYS A 232 -12.31 26.81 35.01
CA LYS A 232 -12.38 26.48 36.45
C LYS A 232 -12.01 27.67 37.31
N GLU A 233 -10.90 28.35 37.04
CA GLU A 233 -10.45 29.52 37.77
C GLU A 233 -11.49 30.65 37.71
N ARG A 234 -12.14 30.84 36.57
CA ARG A 234 -13.20 31.83 36.41
C ARG A 234 -14.48 31.48 37.20
N ASP A 235 -14.87 30.20 37.17
CA ASP A 235 -16.03 29.71 37.89
C ASP A 235 -15.80 29.81 39.42
N GLU A 236 -14.61 29.47 39.91
CA GLU A 236 -14.20 29.62 41.33
C GLU A 236 -14.16 31.10 41.75
N ALA A 237 -13.63 32.00 40.92
CA ALA A 237 -13.64 33.44 41.21
C ALA A 237 -15.06 34.01 41.26
N GLN A 238 -15.98 33.54 40.41
CA GLN A 238 -17.38 33.97 40.44
C GLN A 238 -18.13 33.45 41.69
N GLU A 239 -17.83 32.24 42.16
CA GLU A 239 -18.39 31.71 43.40
C GLU A 239 -17.88 32.44 44.62
N ALA A 240 -16.58 32.81 44.67
CA ALA A 240 -16.01 33.61 45.76
C ALA A 240 -16.69 34.98 45.85
N THR A 241 -16.85 35.66 44.71
CA THR A 241 -17.50 36.98 44.66
C THR A 241 -18.98 36.94 45.09
N LYS A 242 -19.70 35.87 44.77
CA LYS A 242 -21.09 35.67 45.19
C LYS A 242 -21.22 35.42 46.69
N LYS A 243 -20.28 34.74 47.33
CA LYS A 243 -20.27 34.51 48.77
C LYS A 243 -20.02 35.80 49.56
N GLU A 244 -19.11 36.65 49.11
CA GLU A 244 -18.84 37.97 49.75
C GLU A 244 -20.03 38.92 49.65
N THR A 245 -20.85 38.86 48.57
CA THR A 245 -22.03 39.69 48.40
C THR A 245 -23.27 39.22 49.18
N THR A 246 -23.26 37.99 49.69
CA THR A 246 -24.37 37.45 50.51
C THR A 246 -24.14 37.58 52.06
N GLU A 247 -22.94 37.92 52.48
CA GLU A 247 -22.58 38.12 53.90
C GLU A 247 -22.55 39.62 54.35
N SER A 248 -22.87 40.55 53.45
CA SER A 248 -22.99 41.96 53.68
C SER A 248 -24.44 42.40 53.69
#